data_6acbc8535442f1357be86af288dad3c0
#
_entry.id   6acbc8535442f1357be86af288dad3c0
#
_cell.length_a   1.000
_cell.length_b   1.000
_cell.length_c   1.000
_cell.angle_alpha   90.00
_cell.angle_beta   90.00
_cell.angle_gamma   90.00
#
_symmetry.space_group_name_H-M   'P 1'
#
loop_
_entity.id
_entity.type
_entity.pdbx_description
1 polymer ?
#
loop_
_entity_poly.entity_id
_entity_poly.type
_entity_poly.pdbx_seq_one_letter_code
_entity_poly.pdbx_strand_id
1 'polypeptide(L)'
;MDEGTAVPAWVEPQISRIGKTDLVIGTPSFNNASTIGYVASVAAVGAREHFPSSGVVLVNADGGSIDGTQEVFRGSEAPPDIERIAFSYRGIPGKGSALKAIFEIAARLDAHACVVLDSDLRSVEPNWVQKLAGPIFAGFEFVSPCYIRHKHDGTITNNICYPLTRALYGARIRQPIGGDFGVSRHLVHTYLEKDVWATDVARFGVDIFMTTTAIAESGRIAQAALGRKVHDAKDPAAELGPMFSQVVSTLFDMMIRYEHVWNTPAPSGAAEMPGLQMADDDEPDPVPVDVPRLIASFRNGVREHSQALALALGKRASVIEAVASSASDADVGLSCEEWALVVYDFAAAYRRNIEHRTSLIRALVPLYNGKVASLVLKAKEMSSRQAEELVEEQCRAFEESKPYLRDLWE
;
A
#
# COMPACT_ATOMS: atom_id res chain seq x y z
N MET A 1 15.84 12.54 26.06
CA MET A 1 14.59 12.19 25.33
C MET A 1 15.02 11.81 23.93
N ASP A 2 14.68 10.62 23.52
CA ASP A 2 15.08 10.10 22.21
C ASP A 2 14.32 10.89 21.14
N GLU A 3 15.01 11.78 20.42
CA GLU A 3 14.41 12.70 19.43
C GLU A 3 13.82 11.95 18.22
N GLY A 4 14.01 10.63 18.13
CA GLY A 4 13.57 9.77 17.01
C GLY A 4 12.32 8.96 17.22
N THR A 5 11.76 8.86 18.46
CA THR A 5 10.59 8.00 18.73
C THR A 5 9.25 8.66 18.36
N ALA A 6 8.37 7.87 17.71
CA ALA A 6 7.01 8.28 17.43
C ALA A 6 6.06 8.08 18.62
N VAL A 7 6.45 7.34 19.65
CA VAL A 7 5.67 7.08 20.87
C VAL A 7 5.90 8.18 21.89
N PRO A 8 4.85 8.84 22.42
CA PRO A 8 5.00 9.82 23.49
C PRO A 8 5.49 9.19 24.81
N ALA A 9 6.33 9.90 25.56
CA ALA A 9 6.93 9.40 26.79
C ALA A 9 5.90 8.98 27.88
N TRP A 10 4.71 9.58 27.88
CA TRP A 10 3.66 9.24 28.85
C TRP A 10 3.02 7.86 28.62
N VAL A 11 3.26 7.21 27.48
CA VAL A 11 2.82 5.84 27.16
C VAL A 11 3.74 4.79 27.83
N GLU A 12 4.99 5.15 28.11
CA GLU A 12 6.02 4.24 28.63
C GLU A 12 5.63 3.48 29.90
N PRO A 13 4.96 4.09 30.92
CA PRO A 13 4.50 3.34 32.08
C PRO A 13 3.52 2.22 31.76
N GLN A 14 2.68 2.41 30.74
CA GLN A 14 1.72 1.38 30.30
C GLN A 14 2.44 0.23 29.58
N ILE A 15 3.39 0.54 28.70
CA ILE A 15 4.23 -0.46 28.01
C ILE A 15 5.01 -1.27 29.04
N SER A 16 5.66 -0.60 30.01
CA SER A 16 6.45 -1.26 31.08
C SER A 16 5.58 -2.17 31.96
N ARG A 17 4.33 -1.76 32.25
CA ARG A 17 3.38 -2.58 33.04
C ARG A 17 2.98 -3.86 32.29
N ILE A 18 2.76 -3.78 30.99
CA ILE A 18 2.42 -4.93 30.15
C ILE A 18 3.62 -5.88 30.03
N GLY A 19 4.81 -5.34 29.83
CA GLY A 19 6.08 -6.08 29.74
C GLY A 19 6.24 -6.80 28.41
N LYS A 20 5.65 -7.99 28.24
CA LYS A 20 5.73 -8.79 27.00
C LYS A 20 4.35 -9.18 26.49
N THR A 21 4.24 -9.37 25.18
CA THR A 21 3.03 -9.87 24.54
C THR A 21 3.39 -10.74 23.34
N ASP A 22 2.48 -11.61 22.89
CA ASP A 22 2.70 -12.45 21.71
C ASP A 22 2.23 -11.74 20.43
N LEU A 23 1.13 -10.98 20.53
CA LEU A 23 0.46 -10.35 19.40
C LEU A 23 0.13 -8.89 19.70
N VAL A 24 0.59 -7.99 18.84
CA VAL A 24 0.12 -6.61 18.78
C VAL A 24 -0.81 -6.47 17.58
N ILE A 25 -1.99 -5.87 17.79
CA ILE A 25 -2.89 -5.48 16.69
C ILE A 25 -2.97 -3.96 16.69
N GLY A 26 -2.38 -3.35 15.68
CA GLY A 26 -2.24 -1.91 15.51
C GLY A 26 -3.28 -1.34 14.54
N THR A 27 -3.89 -0.23 14.92
CA THR A 27 -4.87 0.50 14.10
C THR A 27 -4.42 1.94 13.98
N PRO A 28 -3.82 2.35 12.84
CA PRO A 28 -3.55 3.76 12.54
C PRO A 28 -4.87 4.49 12.29
N SER A 29 -5.06 5.70 12.84
CA SER A 29 -6.32 6.43 12.69
C SER A 29 -6.14 7.94 12.50
N PHE A 30 -7.12 8.54 11.83
CA PHE A 30 -7.33 9.97 11.77
C PHE A 30 -8.80 10.27 11.45
N ASN A 31 -9.57 10.77 12.43
CA ASN A 31 -11.02 11.07 12.34
C ASN A 31 -11.86 9.85 11.89
N ASN A 32 -11.73 8.74 12.61
CA ASN A 32 -12.42 7.47 12.33
C ASN A 32 -13.34 7.03 13.49
N ALA A 33 -13.91 7.93 14.26
CA ALA A 33 -14.78 7.59 15.40
C ALA A 33 -15.96 6.69 14.99
N SER A 34 -16.46 6.81 13.76
CA SER A 34 -17.59 6.01 13.26
C SER A 34 -17.30 4.54 13.00
N THR A 35 -16.03 4.16 12.87
CA THR A 35 -15.62 2.80 12.43
C THR A 35 -14.63 2.13 13.38
N ILE A 36 -13.73 2.88 14.01
CA ILE A 36 -12.62 2.33 14.78
C ILE A 36 -13.07 1.43 15.94
N GLY A 37 -14.21 1.73 16.58
CA GLY A 37 -14.75 0.91 17.65
C GLY A 37 -15.15 -0.49 17.17
N TYR A 38 -15.77 -0.57 15.99
CA TYR A 38 -16.10 -1.82 15.32
C TYR A 38 -14.83 -2.62 14.99
N VAL A 39 -13.86 -1.97 14.33
CA VAL A 39 -12.59 -2.62 13.97
C VAL A 39 -11.87 -3.19 15.20
N ALA A 40 -11.76 -2.40 16.27
CA ALA A 40 -11.09 -2.82 17.50
C ALA A 40 -11.82 -3.99 18.19
N SER A 41 -13.16 -3.93 18.26
CA SER A 41 -13.97 -5.00 18.88
C SER A 41 -13.86 -6.32 18.10
N VAL A 42 -13.98 -6.26 16.77
CA VAL A 42 -13.86 -7.46 15.92
C VAL A 42 -12.45 -8.05 16.00
N ALA A 43 -11.42 -7.21 16.00
CA ALA A 43 -10.03 -7.65 16.15
C ALA A 43 -9.79 -8.34 17.50
N ALA A 44 -10.37 -7.80 18.58
CA ALA A 44 -10.29 -8.40 19.93
C ALA A 44 -10.97 -9.78 19.99
N VAL A 45 -12.16 -9.91 19.41
CA VAL A 45 -12.87 -11.19 19.29
C VAL A 45 -12.03 -12.19 18.52
N GLY A 46 -11.55 -11.81 17.32
CA GLY A 46 -10.73 -12.69 16.48
C GLY A 46 -9.42 -13.12 17.16
N ALA A 47 -8.77 -12.21 17.89
CA ALA A 47 -7.58 -12.54 18.64
C ALA A 47 -7.89 -13.60 19.73
N ARG A 48 -8.98 -13.47 20.43
CA ARG A 48 -9.33 -14.41 21.50
C ARG A 48 -9.83 -15.75 20.96
N GLU A 49 -10.58 -15.76 19.84
CA GLU A 49 -11.05 -16.99 19.21
C GLU A 49 -9.90 -17.84 18.65
N HIS A 50 -8.92 -17.20 18.02
CA HIS A 50 -7.87 -17.91 17.30
C HIS A 50 -6.54 -18.02 18.04
N PHE A 51 -6.31 -17.16 19.05
CA PHE A 51 -5.10 -17.13 19.87
C PHE A 51 -5.46 -17.08 21.38
N PRO A 52 -6.22 -18.07 21.90
CA PRO A 52 -6.81 -18.02 23.24
C PRO A 52 -5.76 -17.97 24.36
N SER A 53 -4.57 -18.49 24.13
CA SER A 53 -3.48 -18.55 25.12
C SER A 53 -2.42 -17.46 24.94
N SER A 54 -2.54 -16.62 23.93
CA SER A 54 -1.56 -15.58 23.63
C SER A 54 -1.86 -14.28 24.38
N GLY A 55 -0.82 -13.61 24.85
CA GLY A 55 -0.89 -12.21 25.27
C GLY A 55 -1.20 -11.32 24.06
N VAL A 56 -2.22 -10.47 24.16
CA VAL A 56 -2.68 -9.61 23.07
C VAL A 56 -2.78 -8.17 23.53
N VAL A 57 -2.28 -7.25 22.73
CA VAL A 57 -2.39 -5.80 22.95
C VAL A 57 -2.96 -5.14 21.69
N LEU A 58 -4.05 -4.40 21.86
CA LEU A 58 -4.57 -3.50 20.82
C LEU A 58 -3.91 -2.13 20.93
N VAL A 59 -3.44 -1.59 19.84
CA VAL A 59 -2.73 -0.30 19.77
C VAL A 59 -3.41 0.62 18.76
N ASN A 60 -3.86 1.79 19.23
CA ASN A 60 -4.28 2.86 18.33
C ASN A 60 -3.25 3.98 18.32
N ALA A 61 -2.60 4.18 17.17
CA ALA A 61 -1.73 5.32 16.92
C ALA A 61 -2.51 6.36 16.08
N ASP A 62 -2.91 7.42 16.74
CA ASP A 62 -3.84 8.41 16.22
C ASP A 62 -3.13 9.64 15.67
N GLY A 63 -3.62 10.17 14.54
CA GLY A 63 -3.07 11.34 13.83
C GLY A 63 -3.46 12.69 14.41
N GLY A 64 -4.03 12.73 15.63
CA GLY A 64 -4.54 13.95 16.25
C GLY A 64 -6.01 14.19 15.91
N SER A 65 -6.83 13.13 15.94
CA SER A 65 -8.28 13.21 15.70
C SER A 65 -8.98 14.14 16.68
N ILE A 66 -10.04 14.81 16.20
CA ILE A 66 -10.85 15.74 16.98
C ILE A 66 -12.31 15.26 17.12
N ASP A 67 -12.65 14.11 16.57
CA ASP A 67 -14.00 13.53 16.52
C ASP A 67 -14.30 12.51 17.63
N GLY A 68 -13.35 12.29 18.56
CA GLY A 68 -13.50 11.29 19.63
C GLY A 68 -12.98 9.89 19.27
N THR A 69 -12.21 9.75 18.17
CA THR A 69 -11.65 8.46 17.70
C THR A 69 -10.95 7.67 18.81
N GLN A 70 -10.05 8.30 19.60
CA GLN A 70 -9.32 7.62 20.65
C GLN A 70 -10.21 7.14 21.79
N GLU A 71 -11.21 7.94 22.17
CA GLU A 71 -12.20 7.61 23.21
C GLU A 71 -13.04 6.41 22.79
N VAL A 72 -13.50 6.38 21.51
CA VAL A 72 -14.24 5.26 20.94
C VAL A 72 -13.38 4.00 20.94
N PHE A 73 -12.10 4.09 20.56
CA PHE A 73 -11.19 2.94 20.61
C PHE A 73 -11.00 2.42 22.05
N ARG A 74 -10.77 3.30 23.03
CA ARG A 74 -10.61 2.89 24.44
C ARG A 74 -11.87 2.27 25.01
N GLY A 75 -13.05 2.74 24.59
CA GLY A 75 -14.36 2.24 25.00
C GLY A 75 -14.87 1.04 24.21
N SER A 76 -14.14 0.56 23.17
CA SER A 76 -14.56 -0.57 22.36
C SER A 76 -14.70 -1.85 23.21
N GLU A 77 -15.62 -2.73 22.81
CA GLU A 77 -15.80 -4.01 23.48
C GLU A 77 -14.60 -4.93 23.21
N ALA A 78 -14.04 -5.48 24.28
CA ALA A 78 -12.96 -6.46 24.20
C ALA A 78 -12.93 -7.33 25.44
N PRO A 79 -12.45 -8.59 25.37
CA PRO A 79 -12.17 -9.41 26.54
C PRO A 79 -11.30 -8.65 27.55
N PRO A 80 -11.55 -8.83 28.89
CA PRO A 80 -10.93 -8.01 29.93
C PRO A 80 -9.40 -8.18 30.03
N ASP A 81 -8.88 -9.26 29.51
CA ASP A 81 -7.45 -9.59 29.47
C ASP A 81 -6.73 -9.05 28.24
N ILE A 82 -7.42 -8.36 27.33
CA ILE A 82 -6.80 -7.67 26.17
C ILE A 82 -6.55 -6.20 26.55
N GLU A 83 -5.28 -5.85 26.66
CA GLU A 83 -4.84 -4.50 26.94
C GLU A 83 -5.03 -3.58 25.71
N ARG A 84 -5.33 -2.31 25.98
CA ARG A 84 -5.52 -1.27 24.94
C ARG A 84 -4.64 -0.07 25.20
N ILE A 85 -3.87 0.32 24.22
CA ILE A 85 -3.03 1.52 24.22
C ILE A 85 -3.52 2.47 23.11
N ALA A 86 -3.90 3.69 23.46
CA ALA A 86 -4.31 4.70 22.48
C ALA A 86 -3.63 6.03 22.78
N PHE A 87 -3.00 6.62 21.76
CA PHE A 87 -2.25 7.87 21.88
C PHE A 87 -2.13 8.58 20.54
N SER A 88 -1.91 9.90 20.58
CA SER A 88 -1.49 10.63 19.39
C SER A 88 0.01 10.47 19.18
N TYR A 89 0.41 9.95 18.01
CA TYR A 89 1.81 9.75 17.69
C TYR A 89 2.55 11.07 17.42
N ARG A 90 3.88 11.01 17.43
CA ARG A 90 4.79 12.12 17.11
C ARG A 90 5.38 11.94 15.72
N GLY A 91 5.82 13.04 15.12
CA GLY A 91 6.51 13.03 13.83
C GLY A 91 5.69 13.63 12.70
N ILE A 92 6.01 13.27 11.48
CA ILE A 92 5.34 13.75 10.27
C ILE A 92 3.91 13.21 10.22
N PRO A 93 2.88 14.05 10.03
CA PRO A 93 1.50 13.58 9.89
C PRO A 93 1.35 12.61 8.70
N GLY A 94 0.85 11.39 8.96
CA GLY A 94 0.62 10.38 7.95
C GLY A 94 0.57 8.95 8.48
N LYS A 95 0.01 8.04 7.68
CA LYS A 95 -0.17 6.62 8.02
C LYS A 95 1.15 5.96 8.46
N GLY A 96 2.25 6.27 7.76
CA GLY A 96 3.54 5.68 8.06
C GLY A 96 4.08 6.05 9.43
N SER A 97 3.90 7.27 9.89
CA SER A 97 4.28 7.66 11.27
C SER A 97 3.45 6.93 12.32
N ALA A 98 2.15 6.71 12.05
CA ALA A 98 1.30 5.89 12.92
C ALA A 98 1.80 4.43 12.96
N LEU A 99 2.16 3.85 11.82
CA LEU A 99 2.72 2.50 11.76
C LEU A 99 4.08 2.41 12.46
N LYS A 100 4.95 3.42 12.29
CA LYS A 100 6.20 3.49 13.05
C LYS A 100 5.94 3.40 14.56
N ALA A 101 4.98 4.18 15.07
CA ALA A 101 4.63 4.16 16.48
C ALA A 101 4.10 2.78 16.94
N ILE A 102 3.27 2.13 16.11
CA ILE A 102 2.77 0.77 16.37
C ILE A 102 3.95 -0.22 16.41
N PHE A 103 4.87 -0.16 15.46
CA PHE A 103 6.05 -1.03 15.42
C PHE A 103 7.00 -0.79 16.59
N GLU A 104 7.19 0.47 17.01
CA GLU A 104 7.96 0.78 18.22
C GLU A 104 7.35 0.15 19.48
N ILE A 105 6.03 0.14 19.61
CA ILE A 105 5.34 -0.57 20.72
C ILE A 105 5.49 -2.08 20.59
N ALA A 106 5.28 -2.64 19.38
CA ALA A 106 5.45 -4.08 19.15
C ALA A 106 6.87 -4.55 19.50
N ALA A 107 7.89 -3.78 19.12
CA ALA A 107 9.30 -4.08 19.45
C ALA A 107 9.56 -4.00 20.96
N ARG A 108 9.04 -2.98 21.67
CA ARG A 108 9.22 -2.81 23.12
C ARG A 108 8.50 -3.90 23.93
N LEU A 109 7.36 -4.39 23.41
CA LEU A 109 6.61 -5.51 24.01
C LEU A 109 7.16 -6.88 23.61
N ASP A 110 8.25 -6.94 22.84
CA ASP A 110 8.85 -8.17 22.32
C ASP A 110 7.81 -9.06 21.60
N ALA A 111 6.89 -8.44 20.86
CA ALA A 111 5.79 -9.15 20.21
C ALA A 111 6.31 -10.11 19.12
N HIS A 112 5.76 -11.33 19.07
CA HIS A 112 6.08 -12.30 18.03
C HIS A 112 5.49 -11.89 16.69
N ALA A 113 4.27 -11.38 16.69
CA ALA A 113 3.55 -10.91 15.52
C ALA A 113 2.97 -9.51 15.76
N CYS A 114 2.96 -8.69 14.71
CA CYS A 114 2.26 -7.42 14.65
C CYS A 114 1.28 -7.47 13.47
N VAL A 115 -0.01 -7.33 13.74
CA VAL A 115 -1.06 -7.19 12.73
C VAL A 115 -1.43 -5.71 12.64
N VAL A 116 -1.55 -5.19 11.43
CA VAL A 116 -2.07 -3.84 11.17
C VAL A 116 -3.42 -3.96 10.51
N LEU A 117 -4.39 -3.16 10.97
CA LEU A 117 -5.73 -3.06 10.40
C LEU A 117 -6.08 -1.58 10.18
N ASP A 118 -6.56 -1.23 8.98
CA ASP A 118 -7.07 0.10 8.70
C ASP A 118 -8.28 0.44 9.60
N SER A 119 -8.40 1.68 10.05
CA SER A 119 -9.42 2.11 11.01
C SER A 119 -10.80 2.40 10.40
N ASP A 120 -10.90 2.48 9.08
CA ASP A 120 -12.11 2.82 8.32
C ASP A 120 -12.86 1.59 7.75
N LEU A 121 -12.43 0.39 8.14
CA LEU A 121 -13.02 -0.87 7.66
C LEU A 121 -14.43 -1.09 8.20
N ARG A 122 -15.32 -1.54 7.30
CA ARG A 122 -16.69 -1.99 7.60
C ARG A 122 -16.91 -3.47 7.34
N SER A 123 -15.92 -4.15 6.75
CA SER A 123 -15.97 -5.57 6.37
C SER A 123 -15.00 -6.46 7.14
N VAL A 124 -14.33 -5.93 8.16
CA VAL A 124 -13.42 -6.74 8.98
C VAL A 124 -14.19 -7.85 9.70
N GLU A 125 -13.63 -9.05 9.70
CA GLU A 125 -14.18 -10.24 10.38
C GLU A 125 -13.17 -10.80 11.39
N PRO A 126 -13.61 -11.52 12.44
CA PRO A 126 -12.72 -12.10 13.44
C PRO A 126 -11.60 -12.97 12.83
N ASN A 127 -11.91 -13.72 11.77
CA ASN A 127 -10.94 -14.59 11.09
C ASN A 127 -9.79 -13.84 10.39
N TRP A 128 -9.90 -12.52 10.16
CA TRP A 128 -8.80 -11.74 9.58
C TRP A 128 -7.57 -11.76 10.47
N VAL A 129 -7.76 -11.73 11.79
CA VAL A 129 -6.64 -11.81 12.75
C VAL A 129 -5.90 -13.13 12.57
N GLN A 130 -6.62 -14.26 12.43
CA GLN A 130 -6.01 -15.55 12.16
C GLN A 130 -5.26 -15.58 10.83
N LYS A 131 -5.90 -15.06 9.78
CA LYS A 131 -5.33 -15.06 8.42
C LYS A 131 -4.07 -14.20 8.30
N LEU A 132 -3.96 -13.13 9.08
CA LEU A 132 -2.80 -12.23 9.09
C LEU A 132 -1.72 -12.67 10.11
N ALA A 133 -2.09 -13.09 11.31
CA ALA A 133 -1.14 -13.49 12.33
C ALA A 133 -0.73 -14.97 12.23
N GLY A 134 -1.64 -15.87 11.85
CA GLY A 134 -1.38 -17.31 11.81
C GLY A 134 -0.17 -17.70 10.96
N PRO A 135 -0.01 -17.20 9.74
CA PRO A 135 1.21 -17.47 8.97
C PRO A 135 2.48 -16.94 9.64
N ILE A 136 2.43 -15.80 10.36
CA ILE A 136 3.58 -15.29 11.11
C ILE A 136 3.98 -16.29 12.21
N PHE A 137 3.01 -16.80 12.98
CA PHE A 137 3.26 -17.85 13.95
C PHE A 137 3.76 -19.16 13.33
N ALA A 138 3.44 -19.42 12.05
CA ALA A 138 3.97 -20.53 11.26
C ALA A 138 5.35 -20.24 10.62
N GLY A 139 5.96 -19.08 10.91
CA GLY A 139 7.32 -18.72 10.50
C GLY A 139 7.41 -17.97 9.17
N PHE A 140 6.29 -17.43 8.65
CA PHE A 140 6.36 -16.39 7.62
C PHE A 140 6.79 -15.06 8.24
N GLU A 141 7.37 -14.18 7.43
CA GLU A 141 7.85 -12.89 7.89
C GLU A 141 6.87 -11.77 7.59
N PHE A 142 6.13 -11.89 6.48
CA PHE A 142 5.17 -10.89 6.03
C PHE A 142 3.92 -11.54 5.46
N VAL A 143 2.76 -10.99 5.76
CA VAL A 143 1.49 -11.39 5.18
C VAL A 143 0.82 -10.18 4.55
N SER A 144 0.66 -10.21 3.23
CA SER A 144 -0.06 -9.19 2.47
C SER A 144 -1.53 -9.58 2.33
N PRO A 145 -2.47 -8.64 2.41
CA PRO A 145 -3.87 -8.94 2.17
C PRO A 145 -4.14 -9.20 0.69
N CYS A 146 -5.16 -9.98 0.42
CA CYS A 146 -5.76 -10.10 -0.90
C CYS A 146 -7.27 -9.99 -0.77
N TYR A 147 -7.83 -8.93 -1.36
CA TYR A 147 -9.25 -8.60 -1.30
C TYR A 147 -9.93 -8.79 -2.64
N ILE A 148 -11.23 -9.05 -2.58
CA ILE A 148 -12.14 -8.87 -3.70
C ILE A 148 -12.51 -7.39 -3.73
N ARG A 149 -12.16 -6.69 -4.81
CA ARG A 149 -12.43 -5.27 -5.00
C ARG A 149 -13.20 -5.02 -6.29
N HIS A 150 -13.97 -3.93 -6.32
CA HIS A 150 -14.55 -3.48 -7.58
C HIS A 150 -13.43 -3.12 -8.59
N LYS A 151 -13.68 -3.36 -9.89
CA LYS A 151 -12.72 -3.12 -10.99
C LYS A 151 -12.15 -1.71 -11.05
N HIS A 152 -12.83 -0.73 -10.47
CA HIS A 152 -12.39 0.67 -10.40
C HIS A 152 -11.73 1.02 -9.06
N ASP A 153 -11.64 0.10 -8.12
CA ASP A 153 -10.92 0.28 -6.86
C ASP A 153 -9.45 -0.16 -6.99
N GLY A 154 -8.57 0.38 -6.15
CA GLY A 154 -7.16 0.00 -6.12
C GLY A 154 -6.39 0.37 -7.41
N THR A 155 -6.74 1.44 -8.09
CA THR A 155 -6.16 1.82 -9.39
C THR A 155 -4.64 2.05 -9.34
N ILE A 156 -4.08 2.53 -8.21
CA ILE A 156 -2.63 2.64 -8.01
C ILE A 156 -1.99 1.23 -7.95
N THR A 157 -2.62 0.32 -7.22
CA THR A 157 -2.20 -1.09 -7.17
C THR A 157 -2.20 -1.70 -8.56
N ASN A 158 -3.31 -1.60 -9.29
CA ASN A 158 -3.54 -2.30 -10.54
C ASN A 158 -2.69 -1.76 -11.71
N ASN A 159 -2.42 -0.45 -11.73
CA ASN A 159 -1.72 0.16 -12.86
C ASN A 159 -0.20 0.31 -12.65
N ILE A 160 0.29 0.28 -11.40
CA ILE A 160 1.73 0.50 -11.18
C ILE A 160 2.32 -0.40 -10.08
N CYS A 161 1.76 -0.44 -8.84
CA CYS A 161 2.45 -1.11 -7.75
C CYS A 161 2.58 -2.62 -7.97
N TYR A 162 1.49 -3.31 -8.31
CA TYR A 162 1.53 -4.75 -8.56
C TYR A 162 2.30 -5.11 -9.84
N PRO A 163 2.03 -4.51 -11.01
CA PRO A 163 2.79 -4.81 -12.22
C PRO A 163 4.28 -4.57 -12.06
N LEU A 164 4.68 -3.44 -11.49
CA LEU A 164 6.10 -3.09 -11.32
C LEU A 164 6.78 -4.00 -10.29
N THR A 165 6.18 -4.22 -9.13
CA THR A 165 6.73 -5.10 -8.09
C THR A 165 6.92 -6.52 -8.61
N ARG A 166 5.93 -7.04 -9.34
CA ARG A 166 5.99 -8.36 -9.95
C ARG A 166 7.11 -8.44 -11.01
N ALA A 167 7.20 -7.47 -11.90
CA ALA A 167 8.25 -7.44 -12.93
C ALA A 167 9.65 -7.33 -12.32
N LEU A 168 9.82 -6.53 -11.28
CA LEU A 168 11.13 -6.32 -10.64
C LEU A 168 11.59 -7.57 -9.89
N TYR A 169 10.75 -8.09 -9.01
CA TYR A 169 11.15 -9.09 -8.00
C TYR A 169 10.63 -10.50 -8.29
N GLY A 170 9.79 -10.70 -9.31
CA GLY A 170 9.13 -11.97 -9.57
C GLY A 170 8.06 -12.36 -8.54
N ALA A 171 7.79 -11.51 -7.56
CA ALA A 171 6.87 -11.78 -6.46
C ALA A 171 5.42 -11.43 -6.86
N ARG A 172 4.53 -12.42 -6.89
CA ARG A 172 3.12 -12.23 -7.23
C ARG A 172 2.28 -11.85 -6.00
N ILE A 173 2.61 -10.72 -5.38
CA ILE A 173 1.84 -10.15 -4.27
C ILE A 173 0.77 -9.26 -4.88
N ARG A 174 -0.49 -9.74 -4.93
CA ARG A 174 -1.58 -9.10 -5.68
C ARG A 174 -1.90 -7.69 -5.21
N GLN A 175 -1.78 -7.42 -3.91
CA GLN A 175 -2.09 -6.12 -3.33
C GLN A 175 -0.96 -5.62 -2.42
N PRO A 176 0.18 -5.18 -3.00
CA PRO A 176 1.38 -4.78 -2.25
C PRO A 176 1.18 -3.52 -1.40
N ILE A 177 0.07 -2.79 -1.60
CA ILE A 177 -0.37 -1.62 -0.82
C ILE A 177 -1.79 -1.83 -0.33
N GLY A 178 -2.06 -3.00 0.28
CA GLY A 178 -3.41 -3.41 0.66
C GLY A 178 -3.94 -2.77 1.95
N GLY A 179 -3.08 -2.24 2.79
CA GLY A 179 -3.46 -1.53 4.02
C GLY A 179 -3.40 -2.38 5.29
N ASP A 180 -3.74 -3.65 5.20
CA ASP A 180 -3.83 -4.56 6.33
C ASP A 180 -2.77 -5.66 6.21
N PHE A 181 -1.91 -5.81 7.21
CA PHE A 181 -0.73 -6.66 7.10
C PHE A 181 -0.48 -7.48 8.36
N GLY A 182 0.15 -8.66 8.18
CA GLY A 182 0.84 -9.38 9.23
C GLY A 182 2.35 -9.21 9.11
N VAL A 183 3.03 -8.91 10.21
CA VAL A 183 4.47 -8.61 10.24
C VAL A 183 5.13 -9.35 11.39
N SER A 184 6.25 -10.03 11.13
CA SER A 184 7.03 -10.70 12.16
C SER A 184 7.83 -9.72 13.02
N ARG A 185 8.26 -10.18 14.20
CA ARG A 185 9.20 -9.45 15.05
C ARG A 185 10.46 -9.02 14.28
N HIS A 186 11.03 -9.91 13.50
CA HIS A 186 12.23 -9.63 12.71
C HIS A 186 12.01 -8.46 11.75
N LEU A 187 10.93 -8.48 10.97
CA LEU A 187 10.64 -7.37 10.05
C LEU A 187 10.25 -6.07 10.76
N VAL A 188 9.57 -6.14 11.92
CA VAL A 188 9.32 -4.94 12.74
C VAL A 188 10.65 -4.24 13.07
N HIS A 189 11.66 -4.96 13.55
CA HIS A 189 12.99 -4.40 13.82
C HIS A 189 13.65 -3.91 12.53
N THR A 190 13.64 -4.69 11.47
CA THR A 190 14.18 -4.30 10.16
C THR A 190 13.60 -2.97 9.68
N TYR A 191 12.28 -2.77 9.77
CA TYR A 191 11.65 -1.51 9.35
C TYR A 191 12.08 -0.33 10.22
N LEU A 192 12.16 -0.51 11.54
CA LEU A 192 12.56 0.56 12.47
C LEU A 192 14.00 1.01 12.29
N GLU A 193 14.90 0.12 11.87
CA GLU A 193 16.32 0.42 11.61
C GLU A 193 16.56 1.21 10.32
N LYS A 194 15.58 1.29 9.40
CA LYS A 194 15.74 2.00 8.14
C LYS A 194 15.63 3.51 8.33
N ASP A 195 16.54 4.26 7.73
CA ASP A 195 16.50 5.72 7.68
C ASP A 195 15.57 6.20 6.55
N VAL A 196 14.26 6.04 6.77
CA VAL A 196 13.22 6.38 5.78
C VAL A 196 12.06 7.18 6.37
N TRP A 197 11.99 7.27 7.70
CA TRP A 197 10.84 7.84 8.41
C TRP A 197 10.71 9.36 8.31
N ALA A 198 11.66 10.04 7.65
CA ALA A 198 11.58 11.46 7.30
C ALA A 198 11.18 11.69 5.82
N THR A 199 10.84 10.62 5.08
CA THR A 199 10.44 10.65 3.66
C THR A 199 8.94 10.44 3.49
N ASP A 200 8.48 10.18 2.27
CA ASP A 200 7.08 9.80 1.98
C ASP A 200 6.66 8.46 2.61
N VAL A 201 7.62 7.66 3.10
CA VAL A 201 7.34 6.49 3.95
C VAL A 201 6.60 6.88 5.23
N ALA A 202 6.83 8.07 5.80
CA ALA A 202 6.05 8.58 6.94
C ALA A 202 4.55 8.80 6.60
N ARG A 203 4.20 8.81 5.31
CA ARG A 203 2.84 9.03 4.79
C ARG A 203 2.29 7.77 4.14
N PHE A 204 1.70 7.87 2.94
CA PHE A 204 1.12 6.72 2.21
C PHE A 204 2.15 5.83 1.50
N GLY A 205 3.42 6.22 1.44
CA GLY A 205 4.50 5.36 0.93
C GLY A 205 4.84 4.16 1.81
N VAL A 206 4.31 4.09 3.05
CA VAL A 206 4.66 3.05 4.01
C VAL A 206 4.29 1.63 3.54
N ASP A 207 3.14 1.46 2.92
CA ASP A 207 2.67 0.13 2.51
C ASP A 207 3.63 -0.49 1.47
N ILE A 208 4.03 0.28 0.45
CA ILE A 208 4.96 -0.21 -0.58
C ILE A 208 6.38 -0.38 -0.04
N PHE A 209 6.81 0.48 0.90
CA PHE A 209 8.07 0.32 1.62
C PHE A 209 8.11 -1.01 2.37
N MET A 210 7.06 -1.33 3.14
CA MET A 210 6.98 -2.57 3.92
C MET A 210 7.04 -3.80 2.99
N THR A 211 6.23 -3.80 1.95
CA THR A 211 6.15 -4.92 1.01
C THR A 211 7.47 -5.13 0.26
N THR A 212 8.06 -4.08 -0.29
CA THR A 212 9.33 -4.20 -1.03
C THR A 212 10.50 -4.58 -0.14
N THR A 213 10.54 -4.07 1.10
CA THR A 213 11.56 -4.49 2.08
C THR A 213 11.38 -5.95 2.46
N ALA A 214 10.16 -6.42 2.71
CA ALA A 214 9.87 -7.82 2.99
C ALA A 214 10.31 -8.74 1.84
N ILE A 215 10.04 -8.37 0.59
CA ILE A 215 10.48 -9.12 -0.59
C ILE A 215 12.01 -9.19 -0.65
N ALA A 216 12.68 -8.06 -0.46
CA ALA A 216 14.11 -7.95 -0.67
C ALA A 216 14.95 -8.57 0.47
N GLU A 217 14.45 -8.54 1.71
CA GLU A 217 15.26 -8.88 2.88
C GLU A 217 14.78 -10.13 3.64
N SER A 218 13.54 -10.62 3.43
CA SER A 218 13.05 -11.78 4.18
C SER A 218 12.75 -13.02 3.33
N GLY A 219 12.18 -12.83 2.14
CA GLY A 219 11.87 -13.93 1.21
C GLY A 219 10.73 -14.88 1.64
N ARG A 220 10.21 -14.82 2.87
CA ARG A 220 9.11 -15.67 3.38
C ARG A 220 7.82 -14.86 3.51
N ILE A 221 7.09 -14.74 2.41
CA ILE A 221 5.89 -13.92 2.30
C ILE A 221 4.69 -14.81 1.99
N ALA A 222 3.57 -14.55 2.68
CA ALA A 222 2.28 -15.14 2.41
C ALA A 222 1.27 -14.08 1.97
N GLN A 223 0.14 -14.51 1.41
CA GLN A 223 -1.01 -13.66 1.16
C GLN A 223 -2.24 -14.22 1.87
N ALA A 224 -3.06 -13.34 2.42
CA ALA A 224 -4.28 -13.68 3.14
C ALA A 224 -5.50 -13.27 2.33
N ALA A 225 -6.36 -14.23 1.95
CA ALA A 225 -7.66 -13.94 1.34
C ALA A 225 -8.62 -13.40 2.41
N LEU A 226 -8.89 -12.11 2.38
CA LEU A 226 -9.70 -11.42 3.40
C LEU A 226 -11.14 -11.13 2.94
N GLY A 227 -11.54 -11.63 1.75
CA GLY A 227 -12.87 -11.38 1.21
C GLY A 227 -13.04 -9.98 0.64
N ARG A 228 -14.23 -9.42 0.73
CA ARG A 228 -14.50 -8.07 0.23
C ARG A 228 -13.90 -7.01 1.14
N LYS A 229 -13.28 -5.98 0.56
CA LYS A 229 -12.90 -4.78 1.31
C LYS A 229 -13.99 -3.72 1.16
N VAL A 230 -14.67 -3.40 2.27
CA VAL A 230 -15.63 -2.29 2.35
C VAL A 230 -15.04 -1.22 3.27
N HIS A 231 -14.78 -0.07 2.70
CA HIS A 231 -14.23 1.11 3.37
C HIS A 231 -14.75 2.38 2.69
N ASP A 232 -14.45 3.54 3.22
CA ASP A 232 -14.82 4.80 2.57
C ASP A 232 -13.98 4.98 1.30
N ALA A 233 -14.58 4.64 0.15
CA ALA A 233 -13.92 4.69 -1.15
C ALA A 233 -13.55 6.13 -1.53
N LYS A 234 -12.32 6.31 -2.04
CA LYS A 234 -11.83 7.60 -2.54
C LYS A 234 -12.04 7.70 -4.04
N ASP A 235 -12.55 8.85 -4.50
CA ASP A 235 -12.65 9.14 -5.93
C ASP A 235 -11.24 9.24 -6.56
N PRO A 236 -10.89 8.35 -7.52
CA PRO A 236 -9.60 8.40 -8.19
C PRO A 236 -9.31 9.73 -8.87
N ALA A 237 -10.31 10.40 -9.39
CA ALA A 237 -10.16 11.67 -10.11
C ALA A 237 -9.92 12.88 -9.19
N ALA A 238 -10.36 12.80 -7.92
CA ALA A 238 -10.31 13.93 -7.00
C ALA A 238 -9.21 13.80 -5.93
N GLU A 239 -8.95 12.57 -5.43
CA GLU A 239 -8.27 12.38 -4.16
C GLU A 239 -6.95 11.60 -4.25
N LEU A 240 -6.74 10.82 -5.33
CA LEU A 240 -5.58 9.93 -5.40
C LEU A 240 -4.26 10.60 -5.83
N GLY A 241 -4.25 11.82 -6.34
CA GLY A 241 -3.02 12.48 -6.79
C GLY A 241 -1.92 12.57 -5.72
N PRO A 242 -2.20 13.09 -4.52
CA PRO A 242 -1.22 13.13 -3.43
C PRO A 242 -0.78 11.75 -2.97
N MET A 243 -1.71 10.80 -2.84
CA MET A 243 -1.41 9.41 -2.47
C MET A 243 -0.54 8.75 -3.53
N PHE A 244 -0.89 8.86 -4.81
CA PHE A 244 -0.10 8.36 -5.93
C PHE A 244 1.34 8.89 -5.86
N SER A 245 1.50 10.20 -5.66
CA SER A 245 2.83 10.81 -5.59
C SER A 245 3.69 10.20 -4.48
N GLN A 246 3.12 10.02 -3.29
CA GLN A 246 3.84 9.47 -2.12
C GLN A 246 4.15 7.97 -2.28
N VAL A 247 3.23 7.21 -2.84
CA VAL A 247 3.44 5.78 -3.11
C VAL A 247 4.51 5.58 -4.18
N VAL A 248 4.44 6.34 -5.28
CA VAL A 248 5.33 6.14 -6.42
C VAL A 248 6.74 6.69 -6.15
N SER A 249 6.87 7.83 -5.45
CA SER A 249 8.19 8.30 -5.02
C SER A 249 8.88 7.26 -4.14
N THR A 250 8.15 6.69 -3.16
CA THR A 250 8.67 5.61 -2.33
C THR A 250 9.01 4.36 -3.15
N LEU A 251 8.16 3.96 -4.09
CA LEU A 251 8.42 2.80 -4.97
C LEU A 251 9.71 3.00 -5.77
N PHE A 252 9.96 4.19 -6.32
CA PHE A 252 11.19 4.49 -7.05
C PHE A 252 12.42 4.57 -6.12
N ASP A 253 12.27 5.09 -4.91
CA ASP A 253 13.34 5.03 -3.90
C ASP A 253 13.68 3.58 -3.52
N MET A 254 12.68 2.69 -3.42
CA MET A 254 12.91 1.27 -3.16
C MET A 254 13.55 0.56 -4.37
N MET A 255 13.22 0.96 -5.61
CA MET A 255 13.95 0.48 -6.79
C MET A 255 15.44 0.81 -6.72
N ILE A 256 15.78 2.04 -6.33
CA ILE A 256 17.18 2.46 -6.16
C ILE A 256 17.84 1.69 -5.02
N ARG A 257 17.19 1.58 -3.88
CA ARG A 257 17.72 0.88 -2.70
C ARG A 257 18.00 -0.60 -2.95
N TYR A 258 17.09 -1.28 -3.64
CA TYR A 258 17.14 -2.72 -3.90
C TYR A 258 17.54 -3.07 -5.34
N GLU A 259 18.29 -2.18 -6.00
CA GLU A 259 18.82 -2.40 -7.36
C GLU A 259 19.54 -3.74 -7.48
N HIS A 260 20.36 -4.09 -6.50
CA HIS A 260 21.12 -5.33 -6.46
C HIS A 260 20.23 -6.59 -6.39
N VAL A 261 18.99 -6.47 -5.91
CA VAL A 261 18.04 -7.58 -5.83
C VAL A 261 17.35 -7.80 -7.17
N TRP A 262 16.71 -6.75 -7.73
CA TRP A 262 15.87 -6.90 -8.91
C TRP A 262 16.66 -6.88 -10.23
N ASN A 263 17.86 -6.33 -10.23
CA ASN A 263 18.72 -6.30 -11.43
C ASN A 263 19.51 -7.62 -11.60
N THR A 264 19.58 -8.44 -10.57
CA THR A 264 20.15 -9.79 -10.67
C THR A 264 19.10 -10.74 -11.27
N PRO A 265 19.44 -11.61 -12.24
CA PRO A 265 18.53 -12.63 -12.72
C PRO A 265 18.18 -13.59 -11.59
N ALA A 266 16.96 -13.51 -11.08
CA ALA A 266 16.43 -14.45 -10.12
C ALA A 266 15.37 -15.34 -10.80
N PRO A 267 15.31 -16.64 -10.47
CA PRO A 267 14.18 -17.45 -10.90
C PRO A 267 12.91 -16.86 -10.31
N SER A 268 11.89 -16.66 -11.16
CA SER A 268 10.57 -16.21 -10.72
C SER A 268 9.94 -17.26 -9.81
N GLY A 269 10.09 -17.06 -8.51
CA GLY A 269 9.39 -17.81 -7.47
C GLY A 269 8.04 -17.15 -7.21
N ALA A 270 6.96 -17.89 -7.41
CA ALA A 270 5.67 -17.44 -6.90
C ALA A 270 5.78 -17.34 -5.36
N ALA A 271 5.40 -16.20 -4.78
CA ALA A 271 5.17 -16.14 -3.35
C ALA A 271 4.14 -17.23 -3.02
N GLU A 272 4.47 -18.09 -2.05
CA GLU A 272 3.54 -19.14 -1.63
C GLU A 272 2.24 -18.47 -1.19
N MET A 273 1.12 -18.95 -1.73
CA MET A 273 -0.22 -18.49 -1.37
C MET A 273 -0.95 -19.64 -0.66
N PRO A 274 -0.68 -19.89 0.62
CA PRO A 274 -1.44 -20.87 1.35
C PRO A 274 -2.89 -20.40 1.46
N GLY A 275 -3.79 -21.08 0.76
CA GLY A 275 -5.24 -20.95 0.98
C GLY A 275 -5.97 -19.84 0.25
N LEU A 276 -5.45 -19.32 -0.86
CA LEU A 276 -6.20 -18.37 -1.67
C LEU A 276 -7.32 -19.09 -2.47
N GLN A 277 -8.43 -19.38 -1.80
CA GLN A 277 -9.70 -19.66 -2.44
C GLN A 277 -10.53 -18.36 -2.37
N MET A 278 -10.53 -17.60 -3.45
CA MET A 278 -11.49 -16.50 -3.64
C MET A 278 -12.85 -17.13 -3.95
N ALA A 279 -13.68 -17.27 -2.92
CA ALA A 279 -14.93 -18.05 -2.98
C ALA A 279 -16.17 -17.19 -3.24
N ASP A 280 -16.06 -15.96 -3.74
CA ASP A 280 -17.21 -15.11 -3.94
C ASP A 280 -17.41 -14.72 -5.40
N ASP A 281 -18.55 -15.17 -5.98
CA ASP A 281 -19.05 -14.74 -7.30
C ASP A 281 -19.81 -13.39 -7.22
N ASP A 282 -19.94 -12.79 -6.04
CA ASP A 282 -20.67 -11.55 -5.86
C ASP A 282 -19.83 -10.33 -6.30
N GLU A 283 -20.35 -9.56 -7.24
CA GLU A 283 -19.74 -8.32 -7.69
C GLU A 283 -19.67 -7.30 -6.51
N PRO A 284 -18.49 -6.69 -6.23
CA PRO A 284 -18.38 -5.67 -5.20
C PRO A 284 -19.19 -4.41 -5.53
N ASP A 285 -19.45 -3.59 -4.49
CA ASP A 285 -20.17 -2.33 -4.66
C ASP A 285 -19.49 -1.43 -5.69
N PRO A 286 -20.26 -0.79 -6.60
CA PRO A 286 -19.70 0.05 -7.65
C PRO A 286 -18.92 1.24 -7.09
N VAL A 287 -17.72 1.46 -7.64
CA VAL A 287 -16.92 2.67 -7.37
C VAL A 287 -17.09 3.64 -8.53
N PRO A 288 -17.69 4.82 -8.29
CA PRO A 288 -17.87 5.82 -9.35
C PRO A 288 -16.52 6.44 -9.73
N VAL A 289 -16.35 6.71 -11.03
CA VAL A 289 -15.14 7.38 -11.55
C VAL A 289 -15.55 8.46 -12.55
N ASP A 290 -15.08 9.68 -12.31
CA ASP A 290 -15.26 10.82 -13.22
C ASP A 290 -14.24 10.74 -14.38
N VAL A 291 -14.56 9.95 -15.41
CA VAL A 291 -13.69 9.76 -16.58
C VAL A 291 -13.41 11.09 -17.33
N PRO A 292 -14.39 11.97 -17.59
CA PRO A 292 -14.13 13.28 -18.19
C PRO A 292 -13.09 14.10 -17.42
N ARG A 293 -13.15 14.09 -16.09
CA ARG A 293 -12.18 14.79 -15.23
C ARG A 293 -10.78 14.20 -15.35
N LEU A 294 -10.66 12.86 -15.39
CA LEU A 294 -9.39 12.17 -15.59
C LEU A 294 -8.77 12.53 -16.94
N ILE A 295 -9.54 12.54 -18.03
CA ILE A 295 -9.10 12.91 -19.37
C ILE A 295 -8.66 14.38 -19.42
N ALA A 296 -9.43 15.28 -18.83
CA ALA A 296 -9.09 16.70 -18.73
C ALA A 296 -7.78 16.91 -17.95
N SER A 297 -7.61 16.18 -16.82
CA SER A 297 -6.37 16.20 -16.04
C SER A 297 -5.16 15.71 -16.86
N PHE A 298 -5.31 14.62 -17.62
CA PHE A 298 -4.28 14.13 -18.51
C PHE A 298 -3.87 15.17 -19.56
N ARG A 299 -4.84 15.69 -20.33
CA ARG A 299 -4.60 16.68 -21.39
C ARG A 299 -3.96 17.97 -20.88
N ASN A 300 -4.42 18.48 -19.75
CA ASN A 300 -3.88 19.70 -19.14
C ASN A 300 -2.49 19.46 -18.58
N GLY A 301 -2.29 18.36 -17.86
CA GLY A 301 -1.02 18.03 -17.23
C GLY A 301 0.09 17.74 -18.23
N VAL A 302 -0.20 17.13 -19.38
CA VAL A 302 0.79 16.96 -20.45
C VAL A 302 1.31 18.31 -20.94
N ARG A 303 0.45 19.32 -21.08
CA ARG A 303 0.86 20.67 -21.48
C ARG A 303 1.62 21.40 -20.36
N GLU A 304 1.12 21.32 -19.13
CA GLU A 304 1.69 22.00 -17.96
C GLU A 304 3.08 21.48 -17.60
N HIS A 305 3.30 20.16 -17.73
CA HIS A 305 4.54 19.50 -17.29
C HIS A 305 5.48 19.14 -18.48
N SER A 306 5.35 19.81 -19.64
CA SER A 306 6.11 19.49 -20.85
C SER A 306 7.63 19.38 -20.63
N GLN A 307 8.23 20.23 -19.82
CA GLN A 307 9.67 20.17 -19.51
C GLN A 307 10.06 18.89 -18.73
N ALA A 308 9.29 18.53 -17.72
CA ALA A 308 9.53 17.31 -16.93
C ALA A 308 9.27 16.05 -17.78
N LEU A 309 8.26 16.10 -18.67
CA LEU A 309 8.00 15.04 -19.64
C LEU A 309 9.15 14.88 -20.63
N ALA A 310 9.68 15.97 -21.18
CA ALA A 310 10.83 15.92 -22.06
C ALA A 310 12.08 15.36 -21.35
N LEU A 311 12.29 15.73 -20.06
CA LEU A 311 13.39 15.21 -19.25
C LEU A 311 13.26 13.70 -19.00
N ALA A 312 12.05 13.21 -18.71
CA ALA A 312 11.80 11.80 -18.41
C ALA A 312 11.78 10.93 -19.68
N LEU A 313 11.03 11.36 -20.67
CA LEU A 313 10.60 10.54 -21.81
C LEU A 313 11.43 10.75 -23.09
N GLY A 314 12.24 11.81 -23.14
CA GLY A 314 12.99 12.12 -24.36
C GLY A 314 12.07 12.17 -25.60
N LYS A 315 12.39 11.35 -26.62
CA LYS A 315 11.59 11.29 -27.86
C LYS A 315 10.16 10.77 -27.67
N ARG A 316 9.90 9.98 -26.61
CA ARG A 316 8.55 9.47 -26.33
C ARG A 316 7.59 10.60 -25.90
N ALA A 317 8.08 11.74 -25.43
CA ALA A 317 7.24 12.87 -25.04
C ALA A 317 6.29 13.30 -26.18
N SER A 318 6.78 13.33 -27.43
CA SER A 318 5.95 13.68 -28.60
C SER A 318 4.81 12.70 -28.87
N VAL A 319 4.99 11.41 -28.55
CA VAL A 319 3.92 10.40 -28.64
C VAL A 319 2.84 10.70 -27.61
N ILE A 320 3.24 11.00 -26.37
CA ILE A 320 2.30 11.35 -25.28
C ILE A 320 1.53 12.64 -25.62
N GLU A 321 2.21 13.66 -26.18
CA GLU A 321 1.59 14.90 -26.64
C GLU A 321 0.57 14.66 -27.75
N ALA A 322 0.86 13.77 -28.68
CA ALA A 322 -0.07 13.39 -29.75
C ALA A 322 -1.32 12.70 -29.21
N VAL A 323 -1.16 11.75 -28.27
CA VAL A 323 -2.29 11.10 -27.58
C VAL A 323 -3.13 12.12 -26.81
N ALA A 324 -2.50 13.03 -26.06
CA ALA A 324 -3.20 14.07 -25.30
C ALA A 324 -3.95 15.06 -26.20
N SER A 325 -3.50 15.25 -27.44
CA SER A 325 -4.10 16.16 -28.43
C SER A 325 -5.20 15.50 -29.26
N SER A 326 -5.46 14.19 -29.09
CA SER A 326 -6.54 13.48 -29.80
C SER A 326 -7.89 14.13 -29.54
N ALA A 327 -8.70 14.27 -30.59
CA ALA A 327 -10.05 14.80 -30.48
C ALA A 327 -11.05 13.81 -29.87
N SER A 328 -10.75 12.52 -29.95
CA SER A 328 -11.59 11.45 -29.41
C SER A 328 -11.17 11.08 -27.99
N ASP A 329 -12.11 11.06 -27.06
CA ASP A 329 -11.86 10.57 -25.70
C ASP A 329 -11.60 9.06 -25.66
N ALA A 330 -12.07 8.32 -26.64
CA ALA A 330 -11.81 6.89 -26.77
C ALA A 330 -10.34 6.57 -27.12
N ASP A 331 -9.65 7.53 -27.77
CA ASP A 331 -8.24 7.42 -28.16
C ASP A 331 -7.29 7.96 -27.06
N VAL A 332 -7.84 8.52 -25.98
CA VAL A 332 -7.06 8.97 -24.84
C VAL A 332 -6.71 7.78 -23.97
N GLY A 333 -5.49 7.29 -24.13
CA GLY A 333 -5.03 6.20 -23.28
C GLY A 333 -3.69 5.66 -23.75
N LEU A 334 -2.97 5.09 -22.82
CA LEU A 334 -1.73 4.39 -23.09
C LEU A 334 -2.00 2.89 -23.11
N SER A 335 -1.44 2.18 -24.11
CA SER A 335 -1.43 0.72 -24.09
C SER A 335 -0.70 0.20 -22.84
N CYS A 336 -0.82 -1.08 -22.55
CA CYS A 336 -0.11 -1.66 -21.41
C CYS A 336 1.41 -1.56 -21.58
N GLU A 337 1.91 -1.77 -22.81
CA GLU A 337 3.32 -1.65 -23.13
C GLU A 337 3.82 -0.20 -23.02
N GLU A 338 3.11 0.76 -23.66
CA GLU A 338 3.50 2.18 -23.57
C GLU A 338 3.52 2.68 -22.14
N TRP A 339 2.55 2.26 -21.30
CA TRP A 339 2.53 2.60 -19.90
C TRP A 339 3.72 2.02 -19.13
N ALA A 340 4.08 0.76 -19.38
CA ALA A 340 5.25 0.14 -18.77
C ALA A 340 6.54 0.91 -19.14
N LEU A 341 6.71 1.26 -20.42
CA LEU A 341 7.87 2.03 -20.88
C LEU A 341 7.90 3.44 -20.28
N VAL A 342 6.75 4.12 -20.17
CA VAL A 342 6.63 5.43 -19.50
C VAL A 342 7.08 5.33 -18.04
N VAL A 343 6.58 4.35 -17.29
CA VAL A 343 6.95 4.17 -15.88
C VAL A 343 8.45 3.89 -15.73
N TYR A 344 9.04 3.11 -16.61
CA TYR A 344 10.47 2.81 -16.61
C TYR A 344 11.33 4.03 -16.96
N ASP A 345 10.93 4.82 -17.96
CA ASP A 345 11.58 6.09 -18.31
C ASP A 345 11.58 7.04 -17.10
N PHE A 346 10.44 7.18 -16.43
CA PHE A 346 10.32 8.02 -15.23
C PHE A 346 11.15 7.52 -14.06
N ALA A 347 11.20 6.21 -13.80
CA ALA A 347 12.01 5.62 -12.75
C ALA A 347 13.51 5.86 -12.99
N ALA A 348 13.98 5.68 -14.23
CA ALA A 348 15.36 5.94 -14.60
C ALA A 348 15.70 7.45 -14.53
N ALA A 349 14.78 8.32 -14.98
CA ALA A 349 14.95 9.76 -14.85
C ALA A 349 14.98 10.22 -13.39
N TYR A 350 14.11 9.66 -12.53
CA TYR A 350 14.06 9.90 -11.08
C TYR A 350 15.38 9.51 -10.40
N ARG A 351 15.97 8.38 -10.76
CA ARG A 351 17.29 7.95 -10.28
C ARG A 351 18.38 8.96 -10.62
N ARG A 352 18.41 9.40 -11.89
CA ARG A 352 19.50 10.25 -12.43
C ARG A 352 19.39 11.72 -12.04
N ASN A 353 18.17 12.22 -11.78
CA ASN A 353 17.91 13.65 -11.62
C ASN A 353 17.36 13.97 -10.24
N ILE A 354 18.21 13.92 -9.20
CA ILE A 354 17.81 14.08 -7.78
C ILE A 354 17.05 15.39 -7.57
N GLU A 355 17.53 16.50 -8.12
CA GLU A 355 16.94 17.84 -7.96
C GLU A 355 15.54 17.97 -8.63
N HIS A 356 15.24 17.08 -9.59
CA HIS A 356 13.97 17.09 -10.35
C HIS A 356 12.96 16.05 -9.87
N ARG A 357 13.26 15.24 -8.89
CA ARG A 357 12.41 14.13 -8.41
C ARG A 357 10.97 14.54 -8.17
N THR A 358 10.76 15.65 -7.44
CA THR A 358 9.42 16.16 -7.17
C THR A 358 8.67 16.57 -8.44
N SER A 359 9.33 17.23 -9.39
CA SER A 359 8.70 17.64 -10.65
C SER A 359 8.39 16.44 -11.55
N LEU A 360 9.26 15.43 -11.56
CA LEU A 360 9.03 14.17 -12.28
C LEU A 360 7.81 13.44 -11.74
N ILE A 361 7.71 13.26 -10.43
CA ILE A 361 6.54 12.59 -9.83
C ILE A 361 5.25 13.37 -10.12
N ARG A 362 5.26 14.70 -10.03
CA ARG A 362 4.10 15.53 -10.39
C ARG A 362 3.71 15.38 -11.86
N ALA A 363 4.66 15.27 -12.76
CA ALA A 363 4.41 15.07 -14.18
C ALA A 363 3.86 13.66 -14.50
N LEU A 364 4.14 12.67 -13.69
CA LEU A 364 3.61 11.32 -13.86
C LEU A 364 2.13 11.20 -13.45
N VAL A 365 1.63 12.04 -12.52
CA VAL A 365 0.23 12.03 -12.06
C VAL A 365 -0.77 12.16 -13.22
N PRO A 366 -0.69 13.16 -14.10
CA PRO A 366 -1.62 13.26 -15.23
C PRO A 366 -1.53 12.08 -16.21
N LEU A 367 -0.35 11.49 -16.42
CA LEU A 367 -0.21 10.29 -17.24
C LEU A 367 -0.92 9.09 -16.62
N TYR A 368 -0.80 8.94 -15.30
CA TYR A 368 -1.56 7.94 -14.53
C TYR A 368 -3.07 8.17 -14.66
N ASN A 369 -3.55 9.43 -14.60
CA ASN A 369 -4.97 9.72 -14.78
C ASN A 369 -5.47 9.29 -16.18
N GLY A 370 -4.68 9.53 -17.24
CA GLY A 370 -4.96 9.03 -18.59
C GLY A 370 -5.00 7.50 -18.65
N LYS A 371 -4.08 6.82 -17.96
CA LYS A 371 -4.08 5.36 -17.87
C LYS A 371 -5.30 4.82 -17.14
N VAL A 372 -5.71 5.44 -16.02
CA VAL A 372 -6.94 5.06 -15.28
C VAL A 372 -8.17 5.28 -16.15
N ALA A 373 -8.29 6.41 -16.85
CA ALA A 373 -9.40 6.66 -17.77
C ALA A 373 -9.52 5.57 -18.83
N SER A 374 -8.40 5.20 -19.46
CA SER A 374 -8.34 4.10 -20.45
C SER A 374 -8.79 2.76 -19.85
N LEU A 375 -8.34 2.43 -18.63
CA LEU A 375 -8.74 1.21 -17.94
C LEU A 375 -10.25 1.18 -17.69
N VAL A 376 -10.81 2.28 -17.15
CA VAL A 376 -12.24 2.39 -16.85
C VAL A 376 -13.08 2.23 -18.11
N LEU A 377 -12.69 2.87 -19.21
CA LEU A 377 -13.38 2.76 -20.50
C LEU A 377 -13.34 1.32 -21.05
N LYS A 378 -12.20 0.66 -21.00
CA LYS A 378 -12.04 -0.74 -21.45
C LYS A 378 -12.83 -1.71 -20.57
N ALA A 379 -12.84 -1.50 -19.26
CA ALA A 379 -13.53 -2.37 -18.30
C ALA A 379 -15.03 -2.11 -18.20
N LYS A 380 -15.60 -1.15 -18.93
CA LYS A 380 -16.97 -0.68 -18.76
C LYS A 380 -18.00 -1.80 -18.70
N GLU A 381 -17.95 -2.72 -19.66
CA GLU A 381 -18.90 -3.84 -19.78
C GLU A 381 -18.41 -5.15 -19.12
N MET A 382 -17.26 -5.11 -18.43
CA MET A 382 -16.68 -6.27 -17.76
C MET A 382 -17.18 -6.36 -16.31
N SER A 383 -17.27 -7.57 -15.76
CA SER A 383 -17.32 -7.77 -14.31
C SER A 383 -15.95 -7.46 -13.68
N SER A 384 -15.90 -7.28 -12.35
CA SER A 384 -14.64 -7.10 -11.63
C SER A 384 -13.70 -8.28 -11.84
N ARG A 385 -14.21 -9.50 -11.90
CA ARG A 385 -13.43 -10.72 -12.23
C ARG A 385 -12.85 -10.70 -13.64
N GLN A 386 -13.64 -10.28 -14.64
CA GLN A 386 -13.14 -10.16 -16.01
C GLN A 386 -12.07 -9.07 -16.15
N ALA A 387 -12.20 -7.97 -15.40
CA ALA A 387 -11.23 -6.89 -15.41
C ALA A 387 -9.84 -7.29 -14.84
N GLU A 388 -9.74 -8.38 -14.07
CA GLU A 388 -8.45 -8.94 -13.64
C GLU A 388 -7.58 -9.35 -14.84
N GLU A 389 -8.16 -9.71 -15.98
CA GLU A 389 -7.41 -10.02 -17.21
C GLU A 389 -6.64 -8.79 -17.73
N LEU A 390 -7.21 -7.58 -17.58
CA LEU A 390 -6.53 -6.32 -17.92
C LEU A 390 -5.35 -6.03 -17.00
N VAL A 391 -5.47 -6.40 -15.72
CA VAL A 391 -4.36 -6.29 -14.75
C VAL A 391 -3.25 -7.28 -15.09
N GLU A 392 -3.59 -8.50 -15.46
CA GLU A 392 -2.62 -9.51 -15.90
C GLU A 392 -1.94 -9.13 -17.22
N GLU A 393 -2.67 -8.52 -18.16
CA GLU A 393 -2.07 -7.95 -19.38
C GLU A 393 -1.06 -6.85 -19.03
N GLN A 394 -1.40 -5.97 -18.10
CA GLN A 394 -0.48 -4.93 -17.61
C GLN A 394 0.77 -5.53 -16.98
N CYS A 395 0.61 -6.58 -16.15
CA CYS A 395 1.75 -7.27 -15.54
C CYS A 395 2.69 -7.86 -16.59
N ARG A 396 2.14 -8.56 -17.60
CA ARG A 396 2.95 -9.11 -18.70
C ARG A 396 3.72 -8.02 -19.45
N ALA A 397 3.09 -6.89 -19.74
CA ALA A 397 3.74 -5.78 -20.40
C ALA A 397 4.94 -5.23 -19.61
N PHE A 398 4.83 -5.12 -18.27
CA PHE A 398 5.96 -4.74 -17.41
C PHE A 398 7.06 -5.83 -17.41
N GLU A 399 6.69 -7.11 -17.30
CA GLU A 399 7.64 -8.21 -17.30
C GLU A 399 8.43 -8.29 -18.62
N GLU A 400 7.74 -8.20 -19.76
CA GLU A 400 8.33 -8.24 -21.11
C GLU A 400 9.20 -7.00 -21.41
N SER A 401 8.84 -5.85 -20.86
CA SER A 401 9.61 -4.61 -21.02
C SER A 401 10.76 -4.47 -19.99
N LYS A 402 10.96 -5.40 -19.06
CA LYS A 402 12.04 -5.31 -18.06
C LYS A 402 13.46 -5.22 -18.66
N PRO A 403 13.81 -5.89 -19.79
CA PRO A 403 15.09 -5.67 -20.43
C PRO A 403 15.36 -4.20 -20.78
N TYR A 404 14.36 -3.48 -21.29
CA TYR A 404 14.45 -2.05 -21.56
C TYR A 404 14.79 -1.24 -20.29
N LEU A 405 14.15 -1.56 -19.14
CA LEU A 405 14.51 -0.92 -17.87
C LEU A 405 15.98 -1.15 -17.51
N ARG A 406 16.49 -2.36 -17.70
CA ARG A 406 17.89 -2.68 -17.39
C ARG A 406 18.85 -1.84 -18.23
N ASP A 407 18.61 -1.75 -19.54
CA ASP A 407 19.41 -0.93 -20.43
C ASP A 407 19.39 0.56 -20.05
N LEU A 408 18.24 1.05 -19.55
CA LEU A 408 18.11 2.42 -19.05
C LEU A 408 18.83 2.65 -17.70
N TRP A 409 18.96 1.60 -16.92
CA TRP A 409 19.46 1.70 -15.53
C TRP A 409 20.99 1.70 -15.47
N GLU A 410 21.64 1.10 -16.46
CA GLU A 410 23.10 1.16 -16.65
C GLU A 410 23.60 2.57 -16.99
#